data_8beb9b05b0ec403d92d228e6d37da3b1
#
_entry.id   8beb9b05b0ec403d92d228e6d37da3b1
#
_cell.length_a   1.000
_cell.length_b   1.000
_cell.length_c   1.000
_cell.angle_alpha   90.00
_cell.angle_beta   90.00
_cell.angle_gamma   90.00
#
_symmetry.space_group_name_H-M   'P 1'
#
loop_
_entity.id
_entity.type
_entity.pdbx_description
1 polymer ?
#
loop_
_entity_poly.entity_id
_entity_poly.type
_entity_poly.pdbx_seq_one_letter_code
_entity_poly.pdbx_strand_id
1 'polypeptide(L)'
;MFIGRKSSGAAIDPNAQSFITAAGISNAIEIQAINELVLDLKTFSLWSKMLVVYPFVGGTAQSNSKNLKDTSFGTLSYSTGITHGSLGIKGNGSSYANTGLLSTQVGISQNSAASGVYMQSWAVNQTMAYGHFGNLTMYKGLPAIYPLLNSNLAPTYNPATFDGFMQMSRNNATNLIFKHKNNLATTFVSPSLSLNNSLRLYVCFANNYNGVSDWISFNYYSLGLTETDLVNMEIAVQKFQTTLGRQK
;
A
#
# COMPACT_ATOMS: atom_id res chain seq x y z
N MET A 1 40.69 -7.38 -26.14
CA MET A 1 39.57 -8.31 -26.34
C MET A 1 38.67 -8.20 -25.12
N PHE A 2 37.64 -7.35 -25.16
CA PHE A 2 36.68 -7.19 -24.07
C PHE A 2 35.68 -8.37 -24.16
N ILE A 3 35.78 -9.31 -23.22
CA ILE A 3 34.81 -10.36 -23.06
C ILE A 3 33.61 -9.70 -22.34
N GLY A 4 32.58 -9.31 -23.11
CA GLY A 4 31.32 -8.86 -22.56
C GLY A 4 30.75 -9.97 -21.69
N ARG A 5 30.71 -9.78 -20.37
CA ARG A 5 29.88 -10.61 -19.47
C ARG A 5 28.44 -10.43 -19.95
N LYS A 6 27.89 -11.46 -20.61
CA LYS A 6 26.44 -11.63 -20.66
C LYS A 6 25.97 -11.69 -19.22
N SER A 7 25.28 -10.66 -18.75
CA SER A 7 24.49 -10.78 -17.54
C SER A 7 23.47 -11.87 -17.82
N SER A 8 23.66 -13.05 -17.25
CA SER A 8 22.58 -14.03 -17.15
C SER A 8 21.49 -13.34 -16.36
N GLY A 9 20.41 -12.93 -17.02
CA GLY A 9 19.28 -12.34 -16.35
C GLY A 9 18.86 -13.28 -15.23
N ALA A 10 18.89 -12.83 -13.98
CA ALA A 10 18.42 -13.63 -12.87
C ALA A 10 16.99 -14.07 -13.20
N ALA A 11 16.69 -15.35 -12.94
CA ALA A 11 15.37 -15.89 -13.20
C ALA A 11 14.31 -15.05 -12.47
N ILE A 12 13.23 -14.72 -13.16
CA ILE A 12 12.11 -13.99 -12.55
C ILE A 12 11.42 -14.91 -11.54
N ASP A 13 11.16 -14.39 -10.34
CA ASP A 13 10.42 -15.12 -9.32
C ASP A 13 9.04 -15.54 -9.84
N PRO A 14 8.55 -16.76 -9.58
CA PRO A 14 7.26 -17.24 -10.10
C PRO A 14 6.06 -16.35 -9.72
N ASN A 15 6.05 -15.75 -8.52
CA ASN A 15 4.96 -14.84 -8.12
C ASN A 15 5.03 -13.51 -8.89
N ALA A 16 6.25 -12.98 -9.10
CA ALA A 16 6.46 -11.82 -9.95
C ALA A 16 6.03 -12.11 -11.39
N GLN A 17 6.41 -13.27 -11.95
CA GLN A 17 6.04 -13.66 -13.31
C GLN A 17 4.53 -13.79 -13.48
N SER A 18 3.83 -14.39 -12.51
CA SER A 18 2.36 -14.51 -12.53
C SER A 18 1.70 -13.12 -12.61
N PHE A 19 2.15 -12.17 -11.80
CA PHE A 19 1.65 -10.80 -11.81
C PHE A 19 1.97 -10.09 -13.13
N ILE A 20 3.21 -10.16 -13.60
CA ILE A 20 3.67 -9.52 -14.86
C ILE A 20 2.76 -9.96 -16.01
N THR A 21 2.49 -11.26 -16.09
CA THR A 21 1.64 -11.84 -17.12
C THR A 21 0.19 -11.35 -16.99
N ALA A 22 -0.40 -11.44 -15.79
CA ALA A 22 -1.80 -11.08 -15.55
C ALA A 22 -2.06 -9.56 -15.69
N ALA A 23 -1.08 -8.73 -15.36
CA ALA A 23 -1.12 -7.28 -15.49
C ALA A 23 -0.74 -6.78 -16.91
N GLY A 24 -0.19 -7.65 -17.78
CA GLY A 24 0.25 -7.29 -19.12
C GLY A 24 1.46 -6.35 -19.13
N ILE A 25 2.38 -6.50 -18.16
CA ILE A 25 3.57 -5.66 -18.04
C ILE A 25 4.62 -6.11 -19.04
N SER A 26 5.10 -5.19 -19.89
CA SER A 26 6.12 -5.45 -20.92
C SER A 26 7.36 -4.56 -20.78
N ASN A 27 7.29 -3.51 -19.97
CA ASN A 27 8.43 -2.60 -19.73
C ASN A 27 9.49 -3.31 -18.87
N ALA A 28 10.73 -3.36 -19.35
CA ALA A 28 11.82 -4.08 -18.69
C ALA A 28 12.15 -3.53 -17.29
N ILE A 29 12.04 -2.19 -17.09
CA ILE A 29 12.28 -1.56 -15.79
C ILE A 29 11.18 -1.94 -14.80
N GLU A 30 9.93 -1.96 -15.22
CA GLU A 30 8.81 -2.39 -14.38
C GLU A 30 8.90 -3.88 -14.04
N ILE A 31 9.27 -4.73 -14.99
CA ILE A 31 9.52 -6.16 -14.78
C ILE A 31 10.60 -6.36 -13.72
N GLN A 32 11.72 -5.66 -13.85
CA GLN A 32 12.81 -5.71 -12.87
C GLN A 32 12.34 -5.25 -11.50
N ALA A 33 11.67 -4.10 -11.41
CA ALA A 33 11.19 -3.52 -10.16
C ALA A 33 10.22 -4.47 -9.43
N ILE A 34 9.28 -5.10 -10.16
CA ILE A 34 8.32 -6.06 -9.61
C ILE A 34 9.06 -7.30 -9.08
N ASN A 35 10.00 -7.83 -9.85
CA ASN A 35 10.78 -9.00 -9.45
C ASN A 35 11.59 -8.72 -8.17
N GLU A 36 12.29 -7.60 -8.12
CA GLU A 36 13.07 -7.19 -6.95
C GLU A 36 12.16 -6.97 -5.73
N LEU A 37 11.00 -6.35 -5.89
CA LEU A 37 10.04 -6.17 -4.80
C LEU A 37 9.61 -7.53 -4.20
N VAL A 38 9.26 -8.50 -5.04
CA VAL A 38 8.86 -9.84 -4.56
C VAL A 38 10.03 -10.54 -3.85
N LEU A 39 11.23 -10.46 -4.40
CA LEU A 39 12.43 -11.05 -3.80
C LEU A 39 12.76 -10.41 -2.44
N ASP A 40 12.71 -9.08 -2.34
CA ASP A 40 12.95 -8.34 -1.10
C ASP A 40 11.90 -8.71 -0.04
N LEU A 41 10.61 -8.73 -0.39
CA LEU A 41 9.54 -9.15 0.51
C LEU A 41 9.71 -10.59 1.02
N LYS A 42 10.21 -11.50 0.19
CA LYS A 42 10.54 -12.88 0.59
C LYS A 42 11.76 -12.94 1.49
N THR A 43 12.83 -12.23 1.13
CA THR A 43 14.08 -12.15 1.90
C THR A 43 13.84 -11.61 3.31
N PHE A 44 12.98 -10.62 3.45
CA PHE A 44 12.59 -10.04 4.75
C PHE A 44 11.49 -10.83 5.47
N SER A 45 11.08 -12.00 4.96
CA SER A 45 9.98 -12.81 5.51
C SER A 45 8.63 -12.08 5.60
N LEU A 46 8.45 -11.05 4.78
CA LEU A 46 7.20 -10.25 4.71
C LEU A 46 6.17 -10.90 3.78
N TRP A 47 6.61 -11.60 2.74
CA TRP A 47 5.72 -12.14 1.71
C TRP A 47 4.58 -12.99 2.27
N SER A 48 4.84 -13.84 3.28
CA SER A 48 3.83 -14.67 3.92
C SER A 48 2.80 -13.88 4.73
N LYS A 49 3.15 -12.67 5.17
CA LYS A 49 2.27 -11.78 5.92
C LYS A 49 1.39 -10.91 5.00
N MET A 50 1.78 -10.73 3.72
CA MET A 50 1.01 -9.95 2.75
C MET A 50 -0.29 -10.66 2.38
N LEU A 51 -1.36 -9.91 2.32
CA LEU A 51 -2.70 -10.34 1.94
C LEU A 51 -3.09 -9.76 0.59
N VAL A 52 -2.87 -8.47 0.42
CA VAL A 52 -3.13 -7.71 -0.81
C VAL A 52 -2.00 -6.72 -1.03
N VAL A 53 -1.46 -6.64 -2.25
CA VAL A 53 -0.41 -5.69 -2.66
C VAL A 53 -0.74 -5.12 -4.03
N TYR A 54 -0.90 -3.81 -4.12
CA TYR A 54 -1.12 -3.08 -5.38
C TYR A 54 0.10 -2.21 -5.67
N PRO A 55 1.00 -2.64 -6.57
CA PRO A 55 2.22 -1.89 -6.91
C PRO A 55 1.96 -0.73 -7.88
N PHE A 56 0.77 -0.63 -8.47
CA PHE A 56 0.34 0.38 -9.44
C PHE A 56 1.37 0.69 -10.52
N VAL A 57 1.58 -0.28 -11.40
CA VAL A 57 2.51 -0.24 -12.56
C VAL A 57 1.76 -0.47 -13.87
N GLY A 58 2.42 -0.22 -15.01
CA GLY A 58 1.85 -0.41 -16.35
C GLY A 58 0.90 0.69 -16.79
N GLY A 59 0.54 1.63 -15.93
CA GLY A 59 -0.19 2.87 -16.27
C GLY A 59 -1.60 2.71 -16.82
N THR A 60 -2.21 1.52 -16.77
CA THR A 60 -3.56 1.23 -17.28
C THR A 60 -4.50 0.78 -16.16
N ALA A 61 -5.81 0.87 -16.39
CA ALA A 61 -6.80 0.36 -15.45
C ALA A 61 -6.63 -1.16 -15.24
N GLN A 62 -6.34 -1.91 -16.30
CA GLN A 62 -6.12 -3.35 -16.23
C GLN A 62 -4.91 -3.70 -15.39
N SER A 63 -3.74 -3.10 -15.66
CA SER A 63 -2.51 -3.38 -14.91
C SER A 63 -2.61 -2.97 -13.46
N ASN A 64 -3.14 -1.78 -13.20
CA ASN A 64 -3.30 -1.24 -11.84
C ASN A 64 -4.37 -1.97 -11.02
N SER A 65 -5.26 -2.76 -11.65
CA SER A 65 -6.28 -3.53 -10.93
C SER A 65 -5.74 -4.77 -10.24
N LYS A 66 -4.56 -5.26 -10.61
CA LYS A 66 -4.07 -6.56 -10.18
C LYS A 66 -3.40 -6.53 -8.81
N ASN A 67 -3.75 -7.50 -7.99
CA ASN A 67 -3.09 -7.79 -6.73
C ASN A 67 -1.82 -8.63 -6.99
N LEU A 68 -0.65 -8.11 -6.60
CA LEU A 68 0.63 -8.80 -6.78
C LEU A 68 0.71 -10.11 -5.97
N LYS A 69 0.06 -10.17 -4.81
CA LYS A 69 0.08 -11.35 -3.94
C LYS A 69 -0.67 -12.53 -4.56
N ASP A 70 -1.84 -12.24 -5.14
CA ASP A 70 -2.71 -13.20 -5.83
C ASP A 70 -3.53 -12.47 -6.89
N THR A 71 -3.23 -12.72 -8.15
CA THR A 71 -3.86 -12.01 -9.29
C THR A 71 -5.33 -12.37 -9.51
N SER A 72 -5.83 -13.43 -8.88
CA SER A 72 -7.24 -13.87 -8.92
C SER A 72 -8.08 -13.32 -7.77
N PHE A 73 -7.43 -12.71 -6.76
CA PHE A 73 -8.07 -12.24 -5.53
C PHE A 73 -7.90 -10.73 -5.34
N GLY A 74 -8.98 -10.03 -5.01
CA GLY A 74 -8.92 -8.58 -4.74
C GLY A 74 -8.63 -7.74 -5.99
N THR A 75 -9.14 -8.12 -7.15
CA THR A 75 -9.03 -7.29 -8.36
C THR A 75 -9.81 -5.99 -8.15
N LEU A 76 -9.13 -4.85 -8.33
CA LEU A 76 -9.75 -3.53 -8.16
C LEU A 76 -10.77 -3.25 -9.26
N SER A 77 -11.93 -2.78 -8.85
CA SER A 77 -12.89 -2.09 -9.71
C SER A 77 -12.84 -0.58 -9.45
N TYR A 78 -12.99 0.20 -10.48
CA TYR A 78 -12.84 1.66 -10.41
C TYR A 78 -14.17 2.37 -10.64
N SER A 79 -14.45 3.37 -9.79
CA SER A 79 -15.49 4.34 -10.11
C SER A 79 -15.01 5.32 -11.19
N THR A 80 -15.95 6.02 -11.83
CA THR A 80 -15.63 7.13 -12.74
C THR A 80 -14.75 8.16 -12.06
N GLY A 81 -13.73 8.68 -12.77
CA GLY A 81 -12.84 9.74 -12.27
C GLY A 81 -11.50 9.24 -11.70
N ILE A 82 -11.22 7.93 -11.71
CA ILE A 82 -9.88 7.43 -11.48
C ILE A 82 -9.03 7.61 -12.75
N THR A 83 -7.87 8.23 -12.58
CA THR A 83 -6.84 8.36 -13.64
C THR A 83 -5.73 7.34 -13.39
N HIS A 84 -5.23 6.75 -14.46
CA HIS A 84 -4.12 5.78 -14.45
C HIS A 84 -2.92 6.37 -15.19
N GLY A 85 -1.71 6.14 -14.68
CA GLY A 85 -0.48 6.66 -15.29
C GLY A 85 0.79 6.04 -14.70
N SER A 86 1.93 6.53 -15.15
CA SER A 86 3.25 6.05 -14.69
C SER A 86 3.49 6.26 -13.18
N LEU A 87 2.78 7.20 -12.55
CA LEU A 87 2.86 7.45 -11.11
C LEU A 87 1.88 6.57 -10.31
N GLY A 88 1.06 5.74 -10.95
CA GLY A 88 0.09 4.87 -10.30
C GLY A 88 -1.36 5.24 -10.62
N ILE A 89 -2.17 5.40 -9.58
CA ILE A 89 -3.58 5.82 -9.71
C ILE A 89 -3.81 7.15 -9.00
N LYS A 90 -4.77 7.94 -9.52
CA LYS A 90 -5.14 9.23 -8.97
C LYS A 90 -6.66 9.36 -8.95
N GLY A 91 -7.21 9.71 -7.80
CA GLY A 91 -8.63 10.05 -7.67
C GLY A 91 -8.93 11.50 -8.05
N ASN A 92 -10.21 11.85 -8.07
CA ASN A 92 -10.70 13.23 -8.28
C ASN A 92 -11.37 13.83 -7.02
N GLY A 93 -11.12 13.22 -5.85
CA GLY A 93 -11.72 13.63 -4.58
C GLY A 93 -13.02 12.90 -4.22
N SER A 94 -13.73 12.34 -5.19
CA SER A 94 -14.96 11.55 -4.96
C SER A 94 -14.90 10.15 -5.58
N SER A 95 -13.87 9.86 -6.38
CA SER A 95 -13.66 8.56 -7.01
C SER A 95 -12.91 7.59 -6.11
N TYR A 96 -13.12 6.31 -6.31
CA TYR A 96 -12.52 5.22 -5.52
C TYR A 96 -12.11 4.03 -6.37
N ALA A 97 -11.16 3.27 -5.85
CA ALA A 97 -10.85 1.92 -6.29
C ALA A 97 -11.33 0.94 -5.20
N ASN A 98 -12.24 0.04 -5.56
CA ASN A 98 -12.85 -0.92 -4.65
C ASN A 98 -12.18 -2.28 -4.81
N THR A 99 -11.63 -2.82 -3.72
CA THR A 99 -11.02 -4.16 -3.71
C THR A 99 -12.05 -5.29 -3.86
N GLY A 100 -13.33 -5.01 -3.65
CA GLY A 100 -14.38 -6.02 -3.55
C GLY A 100 -14.32 -6.87 -2.28
N LEU A 101 -13.33 -6.64 -1.42
CA LEU A 101 -13.05 -7.47 -0.24
C LEU A 101 -13.56 -6.83 1.05
N LEU A 102 -14.06 -7.66 1.94
CA LEU A 102 -14.29 -7.31 3.33
C LEU A 102 -13.00 -7.48 4.15
N SER A 103 -12.85 -6.74 5.22
CA SER A 103 -11.68 -6.83 6.11
C SER A 103 -11.41 -8.27 6.59
N THR A 104 -12.47 -9.04 6.89
CA THR A 104 -12.36 -10.45 7.29
C THR A 104 -11.94 -11.39 6.17
N GLN A 105 -12.31 -11.10 4.92
CA GLN A 105 -11.96 -11.94 3.77
C GLN A 105 -10.46 -11.86 3.44
N VAL A 106 -9.80 -10.76 3.79
CA VAL A 106 -8.35 -10.62 3.65
C VAL A 106 -7.55 -11.20 4.82
N GLY A 107 -8.20 -11.82 5.81
CA GLY A 107 -7.52 -12.44 6.95
C GLY A 107 -7.04 -11.45 8.02
N ILE A 108 -7.44 -10.18 7.94
CA ILE A 108 -7.18 -9.18 8.97
C ILE A 108 -7.99 -9.53 10.22
N SER A 109 -7.36 -9.45 11.39
CA SER A 109 -8.01 -9.61 12.68
C SER A 109 -7.94 -8.32 13.52
N GLN A 110 -8.73 -8.29 14.59
CA GLN A 110 -8.77 -7.14 15.51
C GLN A 110 -7.39 -6.69 15.96
N ASN A 111 -6.52 -7.63 16.31
CA ASN A 111 -5.19 -7.41 16.89
C ASN A 111 -4.04 -7.74 15.94
N SER A 112 -4.34 -8.07 14.68
CA SER A 112 -3.32 -8.39 13.67
C SER A 112 -3.75 -7.82 12.34
N ALA A 113 -3.28 -6.62 12.05
CA ALA A 113 -3.54 -5.89 10.82
C ALA A 113 -2.43 -4.90 10.54
N ALA A 114 -2.07 -4.72 9.28
CA ALA A 114 -1.25 -3.61 8.85
C ALA A 114 -1.65 -3.16 7.45
N SER A 115 -1.32 -1.92 7.15
CA SER A 115 -1.52 -1.34 5.82
C SER A 115 -0.58 -0.19 5.58
N GLY A 116 -0.35 0.13 4.31
CA GLY A 116 0.46 1.27 3.93
C GLY A 116 0.14 1.79 2.55
N VAL A 117 0.51 3.04 2.33
CA VAL A 117 0.30 3.76 1.08
C VAL A 117 1.54 4.58 0.73
N TYR A 118 1.93 4.57 -0.54
CA TYR A 118 2.94 5.49 -1.06
C TYR A 118 2.26 6.61 -1.84
N MET A 119 2.36 7.82 -1.30
CA MET A 119 1.79 9.03 -1.90
C MET A 119 2.87 9.81 -2.64
N GLN A 120 2.59 10.27 -3.86
CA GLN A 120 3.48 11.19 -4.56
C GLN A 120 3.43 12.61 -4.00
N SER A 121 2.26 12.99 -3.53
CA SER A 121 1.97 14.18 -2.75
C SER A 121 0.65 13.95 -1.99
N TRP A 122 0.36 14.76 -1.01
CA TRP A 122 -0.94 14.78 -0.37
C TRP A 122 -1.29 16.22 -0.02
N ALA A 123 -1.69 16.96 -1.05
CA ALA A 123 -1.95 18.40 -0.95
C ALA A 123 -3.30 18.72 -0.32
N VAL A 124 -4.34 17.95 -0.67
CA VAL A 124 -5.72 18.22 -0.24
C VAL A 124 -5.94 17.79 1.20
N ASN A 125 -6.62 18.66 1.96
CA ASN A 125 -6.93 18.43 3.37
C ASN A 125 -8.29 17.74 3.54
N GLN A 126 -8.47 17.10 4.71
CA GLN A 126 -9.70 16.38 5.07
C GLN A 126 -10.04 15.27 4.06
N THR A 127 -9.03 14.50 3.67
CA THR A 127 -9.15 13.42 2.70
C THR A 127 -8.60 12.11 3.27
N MET A 128 -9.04 11.00 2.68
CA MET A 128 -8.59 9.66 3.05
C MET A 128 -7.82 9.01 1.91
N ALA A 129 -6.63 8.49 2.20
CA ALA A 129 -5.82 7.81 1.20
C ALA A 129 -6.37 6.42 0.87
N TYR A 130 -6.88 5.71 1.87
CA TYR A 130 -7.42 4.36 1.69
C TYR A 130 -8.21 3.89 2.92
N GLY A 131 -8.89 2.77 2.77
CA GLY A 131 -9.50 2.04 3.87
C GLY A 131 -10.98 2.32 4.06
N HIS A 132 -11.45 2.08 5.28
CA HIS A 132 -12.79 2.39 5.72
C HIS A 132 -12.74 3.14 7.05
N PHE A 133 -13.48 4.25 7.15
CA PHE A 133 -13.52 5.05 8.36
C PHE A 133 -13.98 4.22 9.57
N GLY A 134 -13.22 4.33 10.65
CA GLY A 134 -13.48 3.63 11.92
C GLY A 134 -12.70 2.34 12.12
N ASN A 135 -12.17 1.68 11.06
CA ASN A 135 -11.49 0.40 11.24
C ASN A 135 -10.08 0.34 10.67
N LEU A 136 -9.87 0.84 9.47
CA LEU A 136 -8.58 0.76 8.78
C LEU A 136 -8.51 1.93 7.82
N THR A 137 -7.90 3.03 8.23
CA THR A 137 -7.92 4.27 7.47
C THR A 137 -6.68 5.10 7.74
N MET A 138 -6.23 5.81 6.73
CA MET A 138 -5.27 6.88 6.87
C MET A 138 -5.92 8.18 6.42
N TYR A 139 -6.17 9.06 7.39
CA TYR A 139 -6.85 10.32 7.18
C TYR A 139 -5.89 11.49 7.38
N LYS A 140 -5.94 12.48 6.49
CA LYS A 140 -5.24 13.74 6.64
C LYS A 140 -6.22 14.83 7.06
N GLY A 141 -6.04 15.37 8.27
CA GLY A 141 -6.59 16.64 8.70
C GLY A 141 -5.45 17.64 8.89
N LEU A 142 -5.69 18.93 8.75
CA LEU A 142 -4.63 19.92 8.98
C LEU A 142 -4.37 20.11 10.48
N PRO A 143 -3.11 20.09 10.92
CA PRO A 143 -1.85 19.88 10.17
C PRO A 143 -1.32 18.43 10.22
N ALA A 144 -2.15 17.44 10.46
CA ALA A 144 -1.73 16.11 10.89
C ALA A 144 -2.26 14.97 10.02
N ILE A 145 -1.63 13.80 10.17
CA ILE A 145 -2.14 12.48 9.76
C ILE A 145 -2.74 11.80 10.97
N TYR A 146 -3.86 11.16 10.78
CA TYR A 146 -4.60 10.40 11.78
C TYR A 146 -4.65 8.93 11.35
N PRO A 147 -3.66 8.09 11.74
CA PRO A 147 -3.72 6.66 11.45
C PRO A 147 -4.76 6.00 12.34
N LEU A 148 -5.69 5.28 11.74
CA LEU A 148 -6.76 4.58 12.44
C LEU A 148 -6.78 3.12 12.01
N LEU A 149 -6.56 2.21 12.94
CA LEU A 149 -6.49 0.78 12.69
C LEU A 149 -7.17 0.00 13.80
N ASN A 150 -8.40 -0.45 13.51
CA ASN A 150 -9.24 -1.19 14.45
C ASN A 150 -9.38 -0.49 15.82
N SER A 151 -9.62 0.82 15.81
CA SER A 151 -9.77 1.65 17.02
C SER A 151 -10.69 2.83 16.72
N ASN A 152 -11.30 3.40 17.77
CA ASN A 152 -11.99 4.69 17.71
C ASN A 152 -11.08 5.87 18.12
N LEU A 153 -9.85 5.57 18.56
CA LEU A 153 -8.85 6.58 18.90
C LEU A 153 -7.86 6.71 17.75
N ALA A 154 -7.94 7.81 17.02
CA ALA A 154 -7.00 8.16 15.98
C ALA A 154 -5.88 9.03 16.59
N PRO A 155 -4.68 8.50 16.82
CA PRO A 155 -3.57 9.31 17.29
C PRO A 155 -3.19 10.35 16.24
N THR A 156 -2.58 11.43 16.70
CA THR A 156 -2.13 12.54 15.85
C THR A 156 -0.66 12.38 15.52
N TYR A 157 -0.33 12.42 14.25
CA TYR A 157 1.06 12.46 13.77
C TYR A 157 1.26 13.70 12.89
N ASN A 158 2.23 14.54 13.23
CA ASN A 158 2.54 15.81 12.56
C ASN A 158 3.80 15.68 11.71
N PRO A 159 3.71 15.30 10.42
CA PRO A 159 4.88 15.19 9.57
C PRO A 159 5.31 16.55 9.01
N ALA A 160 6.59 16.68 8.64
CA ALA A 160 7.09 17.84 7.91
C ALA A 160 6.56 17.89 6.45
N THR A 161 6.28 16.74 5.85
CA THR A 161 5.71 16.59 4.50
C THR A 161 4.64 15.51 4.49
N PHE A 162 3.77 15.55 3.48
CA PHE A 162 2.66 14.61 3.32
C PHE A 162 2.81 13.74 2.06
N ASP A 163 4.04 13.33 1.76
CA ASP A 163 4.39 12.48 0.63
C ASP A 163 5.23 11.28 1.08
N GLY A 164 5.49 10.34 0.19
CA GLY A 164 6.28 9.13 0.45
C GLY A 164 5.49 8.01 1.10
N PHE A 165 6.19 7.08 1.73
CA PHE A 165 5.59 5.87 2.27
C PHE A 165 5.10 6.06 3.71
N MET A 166 3.84 5.81 3.91
CA MET A 166 3.17 5.84 5.21
C MET A 166 2.61 4.47 5.51
N GLN A 167 2.85 3.98 6.71
CA GLN A 167 2.47 2.65 7.15
C GLN A 167 1.90 2.69 8.56
N MET A 168 0.93 1.83 8.82
CA MET A 168 0.44 1.58 10.18
C MET A 168 0.30 0.09 10.42
N SER A 169 0.52 -0.33 11.65
CA SER A 169 0.44 -1.72 12.06
C SER A 169 -0.10 -1.87 13.47
N ARG A 170 -0.86 -2.92 13.67
CA ARG A 170 -1.32 -3.41 14.96
C ARG A 170 -1.00 -4.90 15.04
N ASN A 171 -0.24 -5.29 16.03
CA ASN A 171 0.10 -6.68 16.34
C ASN A 171 -0.26 -7.10 17.77
N ASN A 172 -1.04 -6.27 18.47
CA ASN A 172 -1.56 -6.50 19.81
C ASN A 172 -2.82 -5.66 20.08
N ALA A 173 -3.43 -5.84 21.26
CA ALA A 173 -4.70 -5.19 21.61
C ALA A 173 -4.56 -3.72 22.04
N THR A 174 -3.36 -3.24 22.36
CA THR A 174 -3.16 -1.93 23.03
C THR A 174 -2.48 -0.89 22.18
N ASN A 175 -1.64 -1.30 21.23
CA ASN A 175 -0.74 -0.39 20.53
C ASN A 175 -1.02 -0.32 19.03
N LEU A 176 -0.90 0.87 18.49
CA LEU A 176 -0.79 1.16 17.06
C LEU A 176 0.62 1.66 16.78
N ILE A 177 1.30 1.05 15.83
CA ILE A 177 2.60 1.49 15.34
C ILE A 177 2.36 2.25 14.03
N PHE A 178 2.94 3.44 13.91
CA PHE A 178 2.90 4.25 12.69
C PHE A 178 4.32 4.60 12.25
N LYS A 179 4.57 4.54 10.94
CA LYS A 179 5.86 4.89 10.35
C LYS A 179 5.65 5.70 9.07
N HIS A 180 6.40 6.79 8.92
CA HIS A 180 6.39 7.65 7.75
C HIS A 180 7.81 7.87 7.24
N LYS A 181 8.07 7.50 6.00
CA LYS A 181 9.38 7.61 5.33
C LYS A 181 10.52 7.08 6.23
N ASN A 182 11.66 7.73 6.17
CA ASN A 182 12.86 7.41 6.94
C ASN A 182 12.76 7.72 8.45
N ASN A 183 11.61 8.20 8.92
CA ASN A 183 11.42 8.47 10.35
C ASN A 183 11.38 7.16 11.14
N LEU A 184 11.73 7.24 12.41
CA LEU A 184 11.53 6.14 13.34
C LEU A 184 10.03 5.83 13.46
N ALA A 185 9.72 4.56 13.69
CA ALA A 185 8.36 4.16 14.01
C ALA A 185 7.90 4.81 15.31
N THR A 186 6.66 5.29 15.34
CA THR A 186 6.04 5.85 16.53
C THR A 186 4.96 4.91 17.02
N THR A 187 5.03 4.50 18.30
CA THR A 187 4.02 3.64 18.92
C THR A 187 3.07 4.51 19.74
N PHE A 188 1.78 4.35 19.45
CA PHE A 188 0.69 5.03 20.15
C PHE A 188 -0.10 4.04 21.00
N VAL A 189 -0.51 4.45 22.19
CA VAL A 189 -1.52 3.73 22.97
C VAL A 189 -2.87 3.97 22.31
N SER A 190 -3.40 2.92 21.69
CA SER A 190 -4.64 2.97 20.93
C SER A 190 -5.33 1.61 21.05
N PRO A 191 -6.15 1.38 22.06
CA PRO A 191 -6.82 0.11 22.30
C PRO A 191 -7.64 -0.35 21.09
N SER A 192 -7.55 -1.63 20.78
CA SER A 192 -8.28 -2.20 19.64
C SER A 192 -9.77 -2.35 19.95
N LEU A 193 -10.58 -2.15 18.92
CA LEU A 193 -12.02 -2.45 18.92
C LEU A 193 -12.31 -3.64 18.02
N SER A 194 -13.46 -4.26 18.22
CA SER A 194 -13.97 -5.33 17.37
C SER A 194 -13.99 -4.89 15.91
N LEU A 195 -13.51 -5.78 15.05
CA LEU A 195 -13.55 -5.56 13.60
C LEU A 195 -15.02 -5.48 13.14
N ASN A 196 -15.35 -4.45 12.39
CA ASN A 196 -16.62 -4.42 11.68
C ASN A 196 -16.48 -5.25 10.39
N ASN A 197 -17.05 -6.45 10.40
CA ASN A 197 -16.91 -7.46 9.35
C ASN A 197 -17.64 -7.12 8.05
N SER A 198 -18.46 -6.07 8.02
CA SER A 198 -19.22 -5.66 6.83
C SER A 198 -18.56 -4.57 6.00
N LEU A 199 -17.35 -4.13 6.38
CA LEU A 199 -16.71 -2.97 5.77
C LEU A 199 -15.81 -3.37 4.59
N ARG A 200 -16.03 -2.72 3.44
CA ARG A 200 -15.23 -2.90 2.23
C ARG A 200 -13.95 -2.06 2.29
N LEU A 201 -12.87 -2.63 1.78
CA LEU A 201 -11.60 -1.93 1.64
C LEU A 201 -11.56 -1.15 0.33
N TYR A 202 -11.15 0.11 0.40
CA TYR A 202 -11.00 1.02 -0.74
C TYR A 202 -9.60 1.59 -0.82
N VAL A 203 -9.20 2.03 -2.02
CA VAL A 203 -8.03 2.86 -2.27
C VAL A 203 -8.49 4.18 -2.90
N CYS A 204 -7.82 5.27 -2.63
CA CYS A 204 -8.17 6.64 -3.01
C CYS A 204 -9.41 7.23 -2.30
N PHE A 205 -10.14 6.45 -1.51
CA PHE A 205 -11.39 6.89 -0.90
C PHE A 205 -11.69 6.09 0.36
N ALA A 206 -12.43 6.68 1.29
CA ALA A 206 -13.12 5.92 2.33
C ALA A 206 -14.59 6.32 2.36
N ASN A 207 -15.46 5.34 2.56
CA ASN A 207 -16.92 5.51 2.51
C ASN A 207 -17.38 6.74 3.32
N ASN A 208 -18.14 7.65 2.67
CA ASN A 208 -18.68 8.90 3.21
C ASN A 208 -17.67 10.04 3.48
N TYR A 209 -16.42 9.95 2.99
CA TYR A 209 -15.41 11.02 3.10
C TYR A 209 -14.79 11.34 1.76
N ASN A 210 -14.28 12.56 1.61
CA ASN A 210 -13.55 12.96 0.42
C ASN A 210 -12.30 12.07 0.25
N GLY A 211 -12.14 11.52 -0.95
CA GLY A 211 -10.94 10.80 -1.35
C GLY A 211 -9.80 11.72 -1.70
N VAL A 212 -8.62 11.16 -1.92
CA VAL A 212 -7.47 11.91 -2.39
C VAL A 212 -7.58 12.22 -3.88
N SER A 213 -7.13 13.43 -4.26
CA SER A 213 -6.94 13.86 -5.65
C SER A 213 -5.46 13.86 -6.05
N ASP A 214 -4.63 13.12 -5.34
CA ASP A 214 -3.21 12.97 -5.56
C ASP A 214 -2.85 11.56 -6.02
N TRP A 215 -1.64 11.37 -6.57
CA TRP A 215 -1.18 10.07 -7.05
C TRP A 215 -0.84 9.13 -5.90
N ILE A 216 -1.40 7.92 -5.94
CA ILE A 216 -1.04 6.77 -5.11
C ILE A 216 -0.23 5.81 -5.96
N SER A 217 1.01 5.55 -5.55
CA SER A 217 1.98 4.74 -6.28
C SER A 217 2.13 3.32 -5.76
N PHE A 218 1.60 3.04 -4.56
CA PHE A 218 1.63 1.73 -3.92
C PHE A 218 0.61 1.66 -2.78
N ASN A 219 0.01 0.49 -2.58
CA ASN A 219 -0.84 0.21 -1.43
C ASN A 219 -0.76 -1.27 -1.04
N TYR A 220 -0.84 -1.57 0.24
CA TYR A 220 -0.93 -2.95 0.73
C TYR A 220 -1.81 -3.10 1.96
N TYR A 221 -2.30 -4.33 2.16
CA TYR A 221 -2.89 -4.81 3.40
C TYR A 221 -2.20 -6.11 3.81
N SER A 222 -1.93 -6.27 5.09
CA SER A 222 -1.23 -7.45 5.62
C SER A 222 -1.69 -7.81 7.03
N LEU A 223 -1.22 -8.94 7.54
CA LEU A 223 -1.22 -9.24 8.96
C LEU A 223 -0.39 -8.20 9.72
N GLY A 224 -0.54 -8.14 11.04
CA GLY A 224 0.22 -7.22 11.88
C GLY A 224 1.74 -7.36 11.69
N LEU A 225 2.41 -6.24 11.54
CA LEU A 225 3.84 -6.10 11.32
C LEU A 225 4.51 -5.55 12.58
N THR A 226 5.72 -6.03 12.89
CA THR A 226 6.60 -5.45 13.91
C THR A 226 7.25 -4.16 13.40
N GLU A 227 7.90 -3.39 14.27
CA GLU A 227 8.68 -2.21 13.84
C GLU A 227 9.76 -2.58 12.83
N THR A 228 10.46 -3.71 13.05
CA THR A 228 11.46 -4.24 12.10
C THR A 228 10.82 -4.58 10.76
N ASP A 229 9.64 -5.20 10.77
CA ASP A 229 8.90 -5.50 9.54
C ASP A 229 8.54 -4.21 8.77
N LEU A 230 8.12 -3.14 9.46
CA LEU A 230 7.80 -1.85 8.84
C LEU A 230 9.04 -1.18 8.24
N VAL A 231 10.21 -1.29 8.87
CA VAL A 231 11.49 -0.83 8.31
C VAL A 231 11.84 -1.63 7.06
N ASN A 232 11.77 -2.95 7.12
CA ASN A 232 12.07 -3.82 5.99
C ASN A 232 11.09 -3.60 4.81
N MET A 233 9.80 -3.38 5.11
CA MET A 233 8.79 -3.04 4.12
C MET A 233 9.10 -1.71 3.43
N GLU A 234 9.55 -0.71 4.21
CA GLU A 234 9.97 0.57 3.63
C GLU A 234 11.18 0.42 2.71
N ILE A 235 12.20 -0.35 3.11
CA ILE A 235 13.38 -0.62 2.28
C ILE A 235 12.95 -1.22 0.94
N ALA A 236 12.10 -2.25 0.96
CA ALA A 236 11.62 -2.91 -0.24
C ALA A 236 10.82 -1.96 -1.14
N VAL A 237 9.87 -1.22 -0.55
CA VAL A 237 9.00 -0.30 -1.31
C VAL A 237 9.80 0.92 -1.80
N GLN A 238 10.72 1.47 -1.01
CA GLN A 238 11.53 2.61 -1.44
C GLN A 238 12.46 2.23 -2.60
N LYS A 239 13.09 1.05 -2.55
CA LYS A 239 13.88 0.51 -3.67
C LYS A 239 13.01 0.35 -4.92
N PHE A 240 11.81 -0.22 -4.77
CA PHE A 240 10.86 -0.36 -5.86
C PHE A 240 10.49 1.00 -6.49
N GLN A 241 10.17 2.02 -5.68
CA GLN A 241 9.86 3.35 -6.18
C GLN A 241 11.08 4.03 -6.83
N THR A 242 12.29 3.79 -6.30
CA THR A 242 13.55 4.29 -6.88
C THR A 242 13.81 3.70 -8.26
N THR A 243 13.67 2.39 -8.42
CA THR A 243 13.83 1.71 -9.71
C THR A 243 12.86 2.26 -10.76
N LEU A 244 11.65 2.66 -10.35
CA LEU A 244 10.64 3.26 -11.22
C LEU A 244 10.81 4.79 -11.41
N GLY A 245 11.80 5.42 -10.78
CA GLY A 245 12.05 6.87 -10.90
C GLY A 245 10.97 7.75 -10.26
N ARG A 246 10.22 7.23 -9.26
CA ARG A 246 9.09 7.93 -8.61
C ARG A 246 9.17 7.99 -7.08
N GLN A 247 10.38 7.91 -6.55
CA GLN A 247 10.65 8.02 -5.10
C GLN A 247 10.37 9.42 -4.55
N LYS A 248 10.03 9.49 -3.26
CA LYS A 248 9.80 10.71 -2.46
C LYS A 248 10.54 10.64 -1.12
#